data_57caf532f058363e1610892edd65801e
#
_entry.id   57caf532f058363e1610892edd65801e
#
_cell.length_a   1.000
_cell.length_b   1.000
_cell.length_c   1.000
_cell.angle_alpha   90.00
_cell.angle_beta   90.00
_cell.angle_gamma   90.00
#
_symmetry.space_group_name_H-M   'P 1'
#
loop_
_entity.id
_entity.type
_entity.pdbx_description
1 polymer ?
#
loop_
_entity_poly.entity_id
_entity_poly.type
_entity_poly.pdbx_seq_one_letter_code
_entity_poly.pdbx_strand_id
1 'polypeptide(L)'
;MTTALILFFGAGGDTSVERRLDAIRIVIGTGTLRRAAEAGFTPLIAVTGDRSATTAFAAVGAEVVPPRTEPFHFGRELADLAAARGLIRLCAIGAGAGALLRSGDLAAVREELEAAEALVLSNNYYSADLIGLVPASALTAIDLPATDNPLPRLLHQQAGLPSRQLPRSAATLLDVDTPADATVLLRHPHCPPELRVVGAWDAELGPRIDTLMRLITTPERELVVAGRVGAPVWSYLETQTACRVRMLAEERGMQAAGRDVSGKARSALGFLYAEVGPDAFFARMAELGDGMLLDSRVLFAHLGWRPGPAERFASDLFSVNAITDPAVRAFTAAAAAAPIPVLLGGQTLVSGVLWTMVDAAWSGFPEPAT
;
A
#
# COMPACT_ATOMS: atom_id res chain seq x y z
N MET A 1 -3.52 30.54 -9.13
CA MET A 1 -2.32 29.70 -9.42
C MET A 1 -2.76 28.26 -9.37
N THR A 2 -2.29 27.42 -10.27
CA THR A 2 -2.75 26.04 -10.42
C THR A 2 -1.88 25.07 -9.62
N THR A 3 -2.45 23.95 -9.20
CA THR A 3 -1.76 22.84 -8.53
C THR A 3 -1.68 21.65 -9.49
N ALA A 4 -0.49 21.16 -9.78
CA ALA A 4 -0.29 19.98 -10.62
C ALA A 4 -0.57 18.69 -9.85
N LEU A 5 -1.10 17.65 -10.53
CA LEU A 5 -1.05 16.29 -10.03
C LEU A 5 -0.07 15.49 -10.88
N ILE A 6 0.86 14.78 -10.22
CA ILE A 6 1.88 13.94 -10.85
C ILE A 6 1.67 12.50 -10.38
N LEU A 7 1.29 11.63 -11.29
CA LEU A 7 1.07 10.21 -11.02
C LEU A 7 2.28 9.41 -11.49
N PHE A 8 2.82 8.56 -10.62
CA PHE A 8 3.94 7.68 -10.93
C PHE A 8 3.46 6.23 -11.11
N PHE A 9 3.88 5.61 -12.21
CA PHE A 9 3.65 4.20 -12.47
C PHE A 9 4.90 3.52 -13.01
N GLY A 10 5.35 2.47 -12.33
CA GLY A 10 6.37 1.54 -12.78
C GLY A 10 5.78 0.13 -12.90
N ALA A 11 5.99 -0.53 -14.03
CA ALA A 11 5.59 -1.92 -14.22
C ALA A 11 6.38 -2.84 -13.27
N GLY A 12 5.70 -3.85 -12.71
CA GLY A 12 6.27 -4.74 -11.69
C GLY A 12 7.10 -5.88 -12.29
N GLY A 13 6.75 -6.37 -13.50
CA GLY A 13 7.43 -7.48 -14.13
C GLY A 13 6.59 -8.22 -15.20
N ASP A 14 7.10 -9.38 -15.65
CA ASP A 14 6.58 -10.07 -16.83
C ASP A 14 5.75 -11.33 -16.54
N THR A 15 5.59 -11.72 -15.29
CA THR A 15 4.72 -12.86 -14.96
C THR A 15 3.24 -12.51 -15.11
N SER A 16 2.40 -13.51 -15.24
CA SER A 16 0.94 -13.29 -15.36
C SER A 16 0.35 -12.58 -14.14
N VAL A 17 0.89 -12.84 -12.94
CA VAL A 17 0.45 -12.21 -11.70
C VAL A 17 0.88 -10.75 -11.66
N GLU A 18 2.14 -10.45 -12.00
CA GLU A 18 2.66 -9.10 -12.05
C GLU A 18 1.91 -8.25 -13.09
N ARG A 19 1.75 -8.75 -14.31
CA ARG A 19 0.97 -8.05 -15.36
C ARG A 19 -0.48 -7.79 -14.96
N ARG A 20 -1.11 -8.73 -14.24
CA ARG A 20 -2.48 -8.54 -13.75
C ARG A 20 -2.53 -7.47 -12.66
N LEU A 21 -1.57 -7.43 -11.76
CA LEU A 21 -1.46 -6.39 -10.74
C LEU A 21 -1.21 -5.01 -11.37
N ASP A 22 -0.35 -4.94 -12.37
CA ASP A 22 -0.10 -3.72 -13.13
C ASP A 22 -1.36 -3.23 -13.86
N ALA A 23 -2.15 -4.14 -14.47
CA ALA A 23 -3.43 -3.77 -15.08
C ALA A 23 -4.41 -3.17 -14.03
N ILE A 24 -4.45 -3.70 -12.82
CA ILE A 24 -5.24 -3.16 -11.70
C ILE A 24 -4.75 -1.76 -11.32
N ARG A 25 -3.44 -1.57 -11.15
CA ARG A 25 -2.85 -0.27 -10.83
C ARG A 25 -3.08 0.76 -11.93
N ILE A 26 -3.04 0.37 -13.19
CA ILE A 26 -3.38 1.25 -14.33
C ILE A 26 -4.83 1.72 -14.23
N VAL A 27 -5.77 0.84 -13.90
CA VAL A 27 -7.18 1.21 -13.69
C VAL A 27 -7.32 2.18 -12.51
N ILE A 28 -6.65 1.91 -11.38
CA ILE A 28 -6.64 2.80 -10.21
C ILE A 28 -6.08 4.18 -10.59
N GLY A 29 -4.90 4.23 -11.22
CA GLY A 29 -4.25 5.47 -11.65
C GLY A 29 -5.10 6.28 -12.64
N THR A 30 -5.73 5.60 -13.61
CA THR A 30 -6.66 6.23 -14.57
C THR A 30 -7.84 6.86 -13.86
N GLY A 31 -8.45 6.16 -12.90
CA GLY A 31 -9.54 6.67 -12.08
C GLY A 31 -9.10 7.85 -11.21
N THR A 32 -7.90 7.78 -10.63
CA THR A 32 -7.31 8.86 -9.82
C THR A 32 -7.06 10.12 -10.65
N LEU A 33 -6.49 9.98 -11.85
CA LEU A 33 -6.31 11.12 -12.77
C LEU A 33 -7.65 11.78 -13.17
N ARG A 34 -8.69 10.98 -13.45
CA ARG A 34 -10.02 11.52 -13.78
C ARG A 34 -10.61 12.32 -12.60
N ARG A 35 -10.58 11.74 -11.39
CA ARG A 35 -11.05 12.43 -10.18
C ARG A 35 -10.21 13.69 -9.85
N ALA A 36 -8.92 13.67 -10.14
CA ALA A 36 -8.05 14.83 -9.97
C ALA A 36 -8.42 15.96 -10.96
N ALA A 37 -8.77 15.63 -12.21
CA ALA A 37 -9.30 16.61 -13.16
C ALA A 37 -10.60 17.24 -12.65
N GLU A 38 -11.54 16.42 -12.16
CA GLU A 38 -12.79 16.87 -11.53
C GLU A 38 -12.54 17.75 -10.31
N ALA A 39 -11.49 17.44 -9.53
CA ALA A 39 -11.04 18.22 -8.37
C ALA A 39 -10.31 19.53 -8.74
N GLY A 40 -10.06 19.79 -10.03
CA GLY A 40 -9.44 21.01 -10.52
C GLY A 40 -7.91 21.01 -10.51
N PHE A 41 -7.26 19.86 -10.39
CA PHE A 41 -5.80 19.78 -10.59
C PHE A 41 -5.45 20.06 -12.06
N THR A 42 -4.46 20.90 -12.29
CA THR A 42 -3.90 21.17 -13.61
C THR A 42 -2.47 21.72 -13.51
N PRO A 43 -1.50 21.20 -14.31
CA PRO A 43 -1.64 20.07 -15.23
C PRO A 43 -1.78 18.72 -14.53
N LEU A 44 -2.27 17.71 -15.27
CA LEU A 44 -2.19 16.31 -14.93
C LEU A 44 -1.00 15.70 -15.66
N ILE A 45 -0.06 15.11 -14.95
CA ILE A 45 1.15 14.52 -15.53
C ILE A 45 1.24 13.08 -15.04
N ALA A 46 1.55 12.16 -15.95
CA ALA A 46 1.83 10.76 -15.60
C ALA A 46 3.26 10.39 -16.00
N VAL A 47 4.05 9.89 -15.06
CA VAL A 47 5.43 9.45 -15.29
C VAL A 47 5.42 7.93 -15.44
N THR A 48 5.67 7.43 -16.64
CA THR A 48 5.72 6.00 -16.93
C THR A 48 6.44 5.69 -18.23
N GLY A 49 7.12 4.53 -18.29
CA GLY A 49 7.65 3.96 -19.52
C GLY A 49 6.78 2.81 -20.08
N ASP A 50 5.71 2.43 -19.37
CA ASP A 50 4.82 1.35 -19.80
C ASP A 50 3.84 1.80 -20.88
N ARG A 51 3.71 0.99 -21.96
CA ARG A 51 2.86 1.33 -23.10
C ARG A 51 1.37 1.32 -22.76
N SER A 52 0.93 0.36 -21.95
CA SER A 52 -0.48 0.22 -21.59
C SER A 52 -0.92 1.38 -20.67
N ALA A 53 -0.08 1.72 -19.69
CA ALA A 53 -0.25 2.87 -18.82
C ALA A 53 -0.26 4.19 -19.62
N THR A 54 0.68 4.36 -20.56
CA THR A 54 0.75 5.53 -21.45
C THR A 54 -0.58 5.72 -22.19
N THR A 55 -1.11 4.66 -22.80
CA THR A 55 -2.38 4.73 -23.52
C THR A 55 -3.54 5.08 -22.59
N ALA A 56 -3.63 4.44 -21.44
CA ALA A 56 -4.73 4.65 -20.49
C ALA A 56 -4.73 6.05 -19.87
N PHE A 57 -3.56 6.54 -19.46
CA PHE A 57 -3.43 7.85 -18.81
C PHE A 57 -3.62 9.01 -19.80
N ALA A 58 -3.08 8.87 -21.01
CA ALA A 58 -3.33 9.86 -22.06
C ALA A 58 -4.82 9.98 -22.44
N ALA A 59 -5.56 8.87 -22.42
CA ALA A 59 -6.99 8.84 -22.74
C ALA A 59 -7.86 9.65 -21.74
N VAL A 60 -7.35 9.94 -20.53
CA VAL A 60 -8.04 10.78 -19.54
C VAL A 60 -7.43 12.18 -19.42
N GLY A 61 -6.63 12.60 -20.41
CA GLY A 61 -6.11 13.95 -20.54
C GLY A 61 -4.82 14.23 -19.78
N ALA A 62 -4.14 13.22 -19.27
CA ALA A 62 -2.83 13.40 -18.66
C ALA A 62 -1.73 13.57 -19.71
N GLU A 63 -0.80 14.49 -19.48
CA GLU A 63 0.49 14.53 -20.19
C GLU A 63 1.32 13.34 -19.71
N VAL A 64 1.69 12.43 -20.60
CA VAL A 64 2.52 11.27 -20.25
C VAL A 64 3.97 11.54 -20.60
N VAL A 65 4.85 11.38 -19.63
CA VAL A 65 6.30 11.55 -19.79
C VAL A 65 7.04 10.28 -19.36
N PRO A 66 8.08 9.86 -20.10
CA PRO A 66 8.91 8.74 -19.67
C PRO A 66 9.79 9.14 -18.47
N PRO A 67 10.14 8.19 -17.58
CA PRO A 67 11.15 8.44 -16.56
C PRO A 67 12.50 8.79 -17.20
N ARG A 68 13.25 9.67 -16.55
CA ARG A 68 14.54 10.22 -17.07
C ARG A 68 15.74 9.63 -16.38
N THR A 69 15.58 9.08 -15.17
CA THR A 69 16.67 8.51 -14.39
C THR A 69 16.75 6.99 -14.57
N GLU A 70 17.97 6.46 -14.72
CA GLU A 70 18.24 5.04 -14.77
C GLU A 70 19.44 4.73 -13.86
N PRO A 71 19.28 3.93 -12.79
CA PRO A 71 18.01 3.39 -12.31
C PRO A 71 17.03 4.50 -11.87
N PHE A 72 15.73 4.18 -11.84
CA PHE A 72 14.70 5.12 -11.43
C PHE A 72 14.97 5.70 -10.04
N HIS A 73 14.81 7.04 -9.92
CA HIS A 73 15.08 7.76 -8.68
C HIS A 73 13.99 8.80 -8.43
N PHE A 74 13.03 8.46 -7.58
CA PHE A 74 11.80 9.25 -7.37
C PHE A 74 12.06 10.74 -7.12
N GLY A 75 12.90 11.08 -6.17
CA GLY A 75 13.15 12.48 -5.81
C GLY A 75 13.75 13.29 -6.95
N ARG A 76 14.66 12.72 -7.76
CA ARG A 76 15.21 13.39 -8.94
C ARG A 76 14.17 13.58 -10.02
N GLU A 77 13.40 12.52 -10.34
CA GLU A 77 12.29 12.62 -11.30
C GLU A 77 11.32 13.74 -10.93
N LEU A 78 10.91 13.79 -9.65
CA LEU A 78 9.96 14.80 -9.17
C LEU A 78 10.57 16.21 -9.23
N ALA A 79 11.83 16.39 -8.80
CA ALA A 79 12.51 17.69 -8.80
C ALA A 79 12.75 18.21 -10.22
N ASP A 80 13.26 17.36 -11.11
CA ASP A 80 13.54 17.70 -12.51
C ASP A 80 12.26 18.04 -13.27
N LEU A 81 11.18 17.28 -13.03
CA LEU A 81 9.88 17.53 -13.62
C LEU A 81 9.29 18.85 -13.13
N ALA A 82 9.34 19.10 -11.82
CA ALA A 82 8.84 20.33 -11.22
C ALA A 82 9.59 21.56 -11.77
N ALA A 83 10.91 21.49 -11.85
CA ALA A 83 11.75 22.56 -12.41
C ALA A 83 11.48 22.78 -13.90
N ALA A 84 11.44 21.72 -14.71
CA ALA A 84 11.22 21.80 -16.16
C ALA A 84 9.84 22.37 -16.54
N ARG A 85 8.84 22.22 -15.67
CA ARG A 85 7.47 22.73 -15.87
C ARG A 85 7.19 24.02 -15.08
N GLY A 86 8.14 24.52 -14.30
CA GLY A 86 7.95 25.70 -13.46
C GLY A 86 6.82 25.53 -12.43
N LEU A 87 6.66 24.31 -11.90
CA LEU A 87 5.60 24.03 -10.94
C LEU A 87 5.92 24.68 -9.59
N ILE A 88 4.95 25.39 -9.04
CA ILE A 88 5.04 25.99 -7.70
C ILE A 88 4.36 25.08 -6.67
N ARG A 89 3.25 24.45 -7.05
CA ARG A 89 2.45 23.54 -6.23
C ARG A 89 2.24 22.24 -6.96
N LEU A 90 2.40 21.15 -6.25
CA LEU A 90 2.20 19.83 -6.82
C LEU A 90 1.64 18.83 -5.77
N CYS A 91 0.97 17.82 -6.28
CA CYS A 91 0.62 16.61 -5.55
C CYS A 91 1.17 15.41 -6.33
N ALA A 92 2.08 14.66 -5.73
CA ALA A 92 2.61 13.41 -6.28
C ALA A 92 1.88 12.21 -5.66
N ILE A 93 1.54 11.21 -6.48
CA ILE A 93 0.83 9.99 -6.04
C ILE A 93 1.28 8.78 -6.84
N GLY A 94 1.38 7.62 -6.16
CA GLY A 94 1.59 6.32 -6.80
C GLY A 94 0.31 5.80 -7.46
N ALA A 95 0.43 5.07 -8.57
CA ALA A 95 -0.73 4.53 -9.28
C ALA A 95 -1.49 3.44 -8.52
N GLY A 96 -0.89 2.81 -7.50
CA GLY A 96 -1.56 1.88 -6.59
C GLY A 96 -2.41 2.57 -5.52
N ALA A 97 -2.07 3.82 -5.21
CA ALA A 97 -2.76 4.62 -4.21
C ALA A 97 -4.00 5.35 -4.81
N GLY A 98 -4.86 5.84 -3.93
CA GLY A 98 -5.98 6.69 -4.33
C GLY A 98 -7.20 5.95 -4.88
N ALA A 99 -7.23 4.63 -4.86
CA ALA A 99 -8.38 3.85 -5.35
C ALA A 99 -9.71 4.27 -4.73
N LEU A 100 -9.71 4.61 -3.45
CA LEU A 100 -10.88 5.01 -2.68
C LEU A 100 -11.00 6.52 -2.45
N LEU A 101 -10.03 7.34 -2.90
CA LEU A 101 -10.12 8.80 -2.81
C LEU A 101 -11.22 9.31 -3.75
N ARG A 102 -12.10 10.16 -3.25
CA ARG A 102 -13.13 10.84 -4.03
C ARG A 102 -12.61 12.17 -4.58
N SER A 103 -13.29 12.73 -5.59
CA SER A 103 -12.95 14.06 -6.13
C SER A 103 -12.95 15.15 -5.05
N GLY A 104 -13.86 15.05 -4.05
CA GLY A 104 -13.89 15.97 -2.91
C GLY A 104 -12.66 15.86 -2.00
N ASP A 105 -12.14 14.65 -1.77
CA ASP A 105 -10.93 14.44 -0.97
C ASP A 105 -9.71 15.06 -1.67
N LEU A 106 -9.61 14.88 -2.99
CA LEU A 106 -8.56 15.47 -3.81
C LEU A 106 -8.69 17.00 -3.91
N ALA A 107 -9.94 17.52 -4.01
CA ALA A 107 -10.19 18.96 -4.00
C ALA A 107 -9.72 19.60 -2.68
N ALA A 108 -9.97 18.96 -1.53
CA ALA A 108 -9.50 19.44 -0.24
C ALA A 108 -7.96 19.51 -0.18
N VAL A 109 -7.25 18.50 -0.72
CA VAL A 109 -5.78 18.51 -0.82
C VAL A 109 -5.30 19.69 -1.68
N ARG A 110 -5.93 19.90 -2.84
CA ARG A 110 -5.59 21.01 -3.75
C ARG A 110 -5.80 22.37 -3.08
N GLU A 111 -6.98 22.58 -2.49
CA GLU A 111 -7.34 23.84 -1.83
C GLU A 111 -6.39 24.18 -0.68
N GLU A 112 -6.01 23.18 0.09
CA GLU A 112 -5.04 23.35 1.16
C GLU A 112 -3.67 23.78 0.64
N LEU A 113 -3.18 23.17 -0.44
CA LEU A 113 -1.93 23.57 -1.08
C LEU A 113 -2.02 24.97 -1.73
N GLU A 114 -3.18 25.35 -2.23
CA GLU A 114 -3.40 26.69 -2.82
C GLU A 114 -3.49 27.79 -1.75
N ALA A 115 -4.00 27.48 -0.57
CA ALA A 115 -4.10 28.40 0.55
C ALA A 115 -2.76 28.61 1.29
N ALA A 116 -1.83 27.66 1.19
CA ALA A 116 -0.56 27.73 1.89
C ALA A 116 0.56 28.41 1.07
N GLU A 117 1.44 29.14 1.76
CA GLU A 117 2.69 29.63 1.17
C GLU A 117 3.81 28.59 1.24
N ALA A 118 3.83 27.78 2.33
CA ALA A 118 4.78 26.72 2.54
C ALA A 118 4.11 25.56 3.29
N LEU A 119 4.11 24.35 2.71
CA LEU A 119 3.48 23.17 3.30
C LEU A 119 3.95 21.90 2.62
N VAL A 120 4.14 20.83 3.41
CA VAL A 120 4.16 19.45 2.92
C VAL A 120 2.98 18.69 3.53
N LEU A 121 2.10 18.18 2.66
CA LEU A 121 1.01 17.27 3.00
C LEU A 121 1.43 15.84 2.71
N SER A 122 1.00 14.87 3.52
CA SER A 122 1.22 13.46 3.20
C SER A 122 0.12 12.58 3.80
N ASN A 123 -0.13 11.44 3.18
CA ASN A 123 -0.96 10.40 3.78
C ASN A 123 -0.24 9.72 4.97
N ASN A 124 1.10 9.66 4.93
CA ASN A 124 1.93 9.11 6.01
C ASN A 124 3.30 9.80 6.02
N TYR A 125 3.69 10.33 7.16
CA TYR A 125 4.94 11.07 7.32
C TYR A 125 6.21 10.25 7.08
N TYR A 126 6.16 8.93 7.33
CA TYR A 126 7.32 8.03 7.23
C TYR A 126 7.27 7.08 6.03
N SER A 127 6.11 6.96 5.38
CA SER A 127 5.90 6.04 4.26
C SER A 127 4.76 6.59 3.40
N ALA A 128 5.09 7.56 2.57
CA ALA A 128 4.08 8.33 1.85
C ALA A 128 3.89 7.81 0.42
N ASP A 129 2.65 7.58 0.05
CA ASP A 129 2.21 7.23 -1.30
C ASP A 129 1.49 8.41 -1.98
N LEU A 130 1.10 9.43 -1.16
CA LEU A 130 0.55 10.71 -1.60
C LEU A 130 1.27 11.84 -0.89
N ILE A 131 1.82 12.80 -1.67
CA ILE A 131 2.62 13.91 -1.17
C ILE A 131 2.20 15.20 -1.87
N GLY A 132 1.60 16.13 -1.13
CA GLY A 132 1.36 17.50 -1.56
C GLY A 132 2.51 18.42 -1.15
N LEU A 133 2.92 19.34 -2.01
CA LEU A 133 4.09 20.20 -1.77
C LEU A 133 3.88 21.62 -2.30
N VAL A 134 4.19 22.59 -1.46
CA VAL A 134 4.37 24.01 -1.80
C VAL A 134 5.42 24.65 -0.88
N PRO A 135 6.39 25.45 -1.40
CA PRO A 135 6.74 25.56 -2.82
C PRO A 135 7.52 24.33 -3.31
N ALA A 136 7.32 23.91 -4.54
CA ALA A 136 8.03 22.80 -5.14
C ALA A 136 9.56 23.01 -5.21
N SER A 137 10.03 24.25 -5.20
CA SER A 137 11.46 24.61 -5.14
C SER A 137 12.16 24.10 -3.88
N ALA A 138 11.42 23.75 -2.82
CA ALA A 138 12.01 23.14 -1.62
C ALA A 138 12.71 21.80 -1.88
N LEU A 139 12.38 21.14 -2.99
CA LEU A 139 13.08 19.92 -3.44
C LEU A 139 14.59 20.16 -3.68
N THR A 140 15.00 21.39 -4.01
CA THR A 140 16.41 21.72 -4.20
C THR A 140 17.22 21.87 -2.90
N ALA A 141 16.53 21.93 -1.75
CA ALA A 141 17.14 22.16 -0.45
C ALA A 141 17.30 20.87 0.38
N ILE A 142 17.03 19.71 -0.21
CA ILE A 142 17.08 18.42 0.49
C ILE A 142 17.95 17.40 -0.24
N ASP A 143 18.40 16.39 0.49
CA ASP A 143 18.95 15.17 -0.10
C ASP A 143 17.81 14.39 -0.75
N LEU A 144 17.74 14.42 -2.08
CA LEU A 144 16.64 13.79 -2.81
C LEU A 144 16.62 12.27 -2.58
N PRO A 145 15.51 11.71 -2.11
CA PRO A 145 15.42 10.28 -1.83
C PRO A 145 15.19 9.46 -3.11
N ALA A 146 15.71 8.23 -3.12
CA ALA A 146 15.50 7.31 -4.24
C ALA A 146 14.05 6.81 -4.35
N THR A 147 13.31 6.82 -3.23
CA THR A 147 11.89 6.43 -3.13
C THR A 147 11.05 7.57 -2.57
N ASP A 148 9.75 7.50 -2.72
CA ASP A 148 8.76 8.47 -2.21
C ASP A 148 8.66 8.50 -0.68
N ASN A 149 8.73 7.35 -0.05
CA ASN A 149 8.49 7.14 1.36
C ASN A 149 9.09 8.18 2.33
N PRO A 150 10.40 8.54 2.24
CA PRO A 150 11.00 9.47 3.19
C PRO A 150 10.81 10.95 2.83
N LEU A 151 10.24 11.27 1.65
CA LEU A 151 10.22 12.63 1.13
C LEU A 151 9.53 13.64 2.06
N PRO A 152 8.35 13.37 2.66
CA PRO A 152 7.72 14.34 3.57
C PRO A 152 8.60 14.69 4.78
N ARG A 153 9.25 13.67 5.36
CA ARG A 153 10.16 13.85 6.49
C ARG A 153 11.39 14.67 6.11
N LEU A 154 11.98 14.41 4.95
CA LEU A 154 13.14 15.17 4.48
C LEU A 154 12.80 16.63 4.19
N LEU A 155 11.67 16.91 3.54
CA LEU A 155 11.19 18.26 3.33
C LEU A 155 10.96 19.02 4.65
N HIS A 156 10.39 18.34 5.65
CA HIS A 156 10.20 18.94 6.95
C HIS A 156 11.54 19.18 7.67
N GLN A 157 12.43 18.19 7.73
CA GLN A 157 13.66 18.26 8.53
C GLN A 157 14.77 19.07 7.88
N GLN A 158 14.94 19.00 6.55
CA GLN A 158 16.04 19.65 5.85
C GLN A 158 15.64 20.98 5.22
N ALA A 159 14.43 21.07 4.65
CA ALA A 159 13.94 22.32 4.06
C ALA A 159 13.10 23.17 5.04
N GLY A 160 12.83 22.68 6.25
CA GLY A 160 12.09 23.44 7.28
C GLY A 160 10.61 23.64 6.98
N LEU A 161 10.01 22.90 6.02
CA LEU A 161 8.61 23.09 5.69
C LEU A 161 7.69 22.62 6.83
N PRO A 162 6.60 23.35 7.11
CA PRO A 162 5.51 22.82 7.93
C PRO A 162 4.99 21.50 7.33
N SER A 163 4.79 20.50 8.18
CA SER A 163 4.32 19.17 7.76
C SER A 163 2.97 18.86 8.38
N ARG A 164 2.03 18.44 7.56
CA ARG A 164 0.70 17.97 7.98
C ARG A 164 0.38 16.63 7.35
N GLN A 165 -0.22 15.74 8.15
CA GLN A 165 -0.74 14.48 7.65
C GLN A 165 -2.23 14.61 7.34
N LEU A 166 -2.65 14.00 6.24
CA LEU A 166 -4.07 13.84 5.92
C LEU A 166 -4.76 13.00 7.00
N PRO A 167 -6.06 13.18 7.22
CA PRO A 167 -6.84 12.29 8.07
C PRO A 167 -6.68 10.84 7.62
N ARG A 168 -6.45 9.94 8.58
CA ARG A 168 -6.31 8.52 8.26
C ARG A 168 -7.65 7.90 7.98
N SER A 169 -7.75 7.22 6.85
CA SER A 169 -8.92 6.45 6.42
C SER A 169 -8.47 5.34 5.47
N ALA A 170 -9.34 4.41 5.14
CA ALA A 170 -9.08 3.45 4.06
C ALA A 170 -8.68 4.18 2.76
N ALA A 171 -9.33 5.29 2.44
CA ALA A 171 -9.08 6.05 1.21
C ALA A 171 -7.66 6.67 1.15
N THR A 172 -7.13 7.15 2.28
CA THR A 172 -5.82 7.80 2.33
C THR A 172 -4.66 6.84 2.62
N LEU A 173 -4.94 5.63 3.10
CA LEU A 173 -3.91 4.67 3.51
C LEU A 173 -3.80 3.45 2.59
N LEU A 174 -4.83 3.18 1.76
CA LEU A 174 -4.78 2.06 0.83
C LEU A 174 -3.81 2.35 -0.30
N ASP A 175 -2.83 1.48 -0.44
CA ASP A 175 -2.00 1.31 -1.63
C ASP A 175 -2.04 -0.15 -2.08
N VAL A 176 -2.19 -0.39 -3.38
CA VAL A 176 -2.34 -1.72 -3.96
C VAL A 176 -1.00 -2.20 -4.46
N ASP A 177 -0.28 -2.92 -3.61
CA ASP A 177 1.06 -3.45 -3.84
C ASP A 177 1.10 -4.95 -4.09
N THR A 178 0.06 -5.66 -3.63
CA THR A 178 0.02 -7.13 -3.67
C THR A 178 -1.33 -7.65 -4.18
N PRO A 179 -1.39 -8.94 -4.60
CA PRO A 179 -2.65 -9.58 -4.94
C PRO A 179 -3.69 -9.55 -3.81
N ALA A 180 -3.25 -9.64 -2.55
CA ALA A 180 -4.13 -9.58 -1.40
C ALA A 180 -4.79 -8.20 -1.28
N ASP A 181 -4.02 -7.12 -1.46
CA ASP A 181 -4.51 -5.74 -1.40
C ASP A 181 -5.61 -5.49 -2.44
N ALA A 182 -5.35 -5.90 -3.68
CA ALA A 182 -6.31 -5.79 -4.77
C ALA A 182 -7.60 -6.58 -4.51
N THR A 183 -7.47 -7.78 -3.91
CA THR A 183 -8.63 -8.65 -3.65
C THR A 183 -9.47 -8.13 -2.49
N VAL A 184 -8.84 -7.57 -1.46
CA VAL A 184 -9.56 -6.89 -0.36
C VAL A 184 -10.31 -5.66 -0.88
N LEU A 185 -9.69 -4.85 -1.73
CA LEU A 185 -10.34 -3.67 -2.33
C LEU A 185 -11.66 -4.02 -3.02
N LEU A 186 -11.76 -5.19 -3.67
CA LEU A 186 -13.02 -5.63 -4.30
C LEU A 186 -14.19 -5.80 -3.31
N ARG A 187 -13.94 -6.00 -2.02
CA ARG A 187 -14.98 -6.10 -0.98
C ARG A 187 -15.46 -4.74 -0.51
N HIS A 188 -14.68 -3.70 -0.75
CA HIS A 188 -15.04 -2.37 -0.28
C HIS A 188 -16.27 -1.83 -1.06
N PRO A 189 -17.29 -1.24 -0.40
CA PRO A 189 -18.51 -0.75 -1.06
C PRO A 189 -18.21 0.32 -2.10
N HIS A 190 -17.18 1.14 -1.89
CA HIS A 190 -16.73 2.20 -2.82
C HIS A 190 -15.64 1.74 -3.78
N CYS A 191 -15.41 0.42 -3.93
CA CYS A 191 -14.49 -0.09 -4.95
C CYS A 191 -14.93 0.39 -6.34
N PRO A 192 -14.04 1.02 -7.12
CA PRO A 192 -14.35 1.44 -8.48
C PRO A 192 -14.91 0.28 -9.32
N PRO A 193 -16.04 0.47 -10.03
CA PRO A 193 -16.69 -0.60 -10.80
C PRO A 193 -15.79 -1.18 -11.89
N GLU A 194 -14.89 -0.39 -12.44
CA GLU A 194 -13.92 -0.83 -13.45
C GLU A 194 -12.97 -1.92 -12.92
N LEU A 195 -12.62 -1.86 -11.62
CA LEU A 195 -11.79 -2.87 -10.99
C LEU A 195 -12.51 -4.22 -10.88
N ARG A 196 -13.83 -4.22 -10.72
CA ARG A 196 -14.63 -5.46 -10.70
C ARG A 196 -14.61 -6.17 -12.04
N VAL A 197 -14.45 -5.45 -13.14
CA VAL A 197 -14.33 -6.01 -14.50
C VAL A 197 -12.95 -6.65 -14.73
N VAL A 198 -11.89 -5.97 -14.29
CA VAL A 198 -10.52 -6.53 -14.36
C VAL A 198 -10.43 -7.77 -13.46
N GLY A 199 -11.16 -7.75 -12.35
CA GLY A 199 -11.13 -8.78 -11.33
C GLY A 199 -9.79 -8.83 -10.61
N ALA A 200 -9.78 -9.44 -9.44
CA ALA A 200 -8.58 -9.76 -8.70
C ALA A 200 -8.50 -11.29 -8.50
N TRP A 201 -7.88 -11.74 -7.47
CA TRP A 201 -7.71 -13.18 -7.16
C TRP A 201 -8.81 -13.66 -6.22
N ASP A 202 -10.07 -13.45 -6.61
CA ASP A 202 -11.23 -13.71 -5.78
C ASP A 202 -11.46 -15.22 -5.53
N ALA A 203 -11.20 -16.03 -6.52
CA ALA A 203 -11.31 -17.49 -6.38
C ALA A 203 -10.29 -18.05 -5.38
N GLU A 204 -9.09 -17.47 -5.34
CA GLU A 204 -7.98 -17.92 -4.49
C GLU A 204 -8.09 -17.37 -3.07
N LEU A 205 -8.39 -16.09 -2.92
CA LEU A 205 -8.33 -15.36 -1.64
C LEU A 205 -9.70 -15.02 -1.05
N GLY A 206 -10.73 -14.95 -1.88
CA GLY A 206 -12.06 -14.48 -1.47
C GLY A 206 -12.61 -15.16 -0.22
N PRO A 207 -12.70 -16.50 -0.17
CA PRO A 207 -13.25 -17.20 1.01
C PRO A 207 -12.48 -16.92 2.30
N ARG A 208 -11.14 -16.73 2.22
CA ARG A 208 -10.30 -16.37 3.38
C ARG A 208 -10.58 -14.97 3.85
N ILE A 209 -10.62 -13.99 2.93
CA ILE A 209 -10.93 -12.59 3.21
C ILE A 209 -12.33 -12.47 3.83
N ASP A 210 -13.33 -13.11 3.25
CA ASP A 210 -14.71 -13.07 3.75
C ASP A 210 -14.82 -13.65 5.17
N THR A 211 -14.05 -14.69 5.47
CA THR A 211 -13.99 -15.28 6.81
C THR A 211 -13.31 -14.34 7.81
N LEU A 212 -12.21 -13.71 7.43
CA LEU A 212 -11.50 -12.73 8.27
C LEU A 212 -12.36 -11.48 8.51
N MET A 213 -13.10 -11.01 7.49
CA MET A 213 -14.03 -9.88 7.65
C MET A 213 -15.16 -10.19 8.65
N ARG A 214 -15.75 -11.40 8.59
CA ARG A 214 -16.72 -11.83 9.60
C ARG A 214 -16.11 -11.93 10.99
N LEU A 215 -14.87 -12.38 11.10
CA LEU A 215 -14.15 -12.44 12.38
C LEU A 215 -14.00 -11.04 13.00
N ILE A 216 -13.63 -10.03 12.20
CA ILE A 216 -13.49 -8.62 12.65
C ILE A 216 -14.76 -8.11 13.35
N THR A 217 -15.93 -8.49 12.87
CA THR A 217 -17.24 -8.03 13.38
C THR A 217 -17.86 -8.97 14.42
N THR A 218 -17.16 -10.05 14.80
CA THR A 218 -17.70 -11.07 15.73
C THR A 218 -17.07 -10.90 17.12
N PRO A 219 -17.86 -10.57 18.17
CA PRO A 219 -17.36 -10.55 19.54
C PRO A 219 -16.72 -11.88 19.96
N GLU A 220 -15.79 -11.83 20.90
CA GLU A 220 -15.09 -12.98 21.50
C GLU A 220 -14.18 -13.79 20.56
N ARG A 221 -14.12 -13.42 19.27
CA ARG A 221 -13.10 -13.93 18.38
C ARG A 221 -11.78 -13.20 18.57
N GLU A 222 -10.69 -13.81 18.12
CA GLU A 222 -9.35 -13.25 18.21
C GLU A 222 -8.68 -13.18 16.84
N LEU A 223 -8.20 -12.00 16.47
CA LEU A 223 -7.44 -11.75 15.24
C LEU A 223 -5.96 -11.56 15.57
N VAL A 224 -5.09 -12.33 14.93
CA VAL A 224 -3.63 -12.10 14.99
C VAL A 224 -3.20 -11.22 13.83
N VAL A 225 -2.54 -10.11 14.14
CA VAL A 225 -1.95 -9.19 13.14
C VAL A 225 -0.47 -9.09 13.39
N ALA A 226 0.35 -9.48 12.41
CA ALA A 226 1.80 -9.56 12.60
C ALA A 226 2.59 -8.94 11.45
N GLY A 227 3.65 -8.20 11.77
CA GLY A 227 4.58 -7.60 10.83
C GLY A 227 4.83 -6.12 11.06
N ARG A 228 5.03 -5.33 9.99
CA ARG A 228 5.39 -3.90 10.05
C ARG A 228 4.21 -3.00 10.43
N VAL A 229 3.54 -3.34 11.52
CA VAL A 229 2.37 -2.61 12.00
C VAL A 229 2.78 -1.30 12.68
N GLY A 230 2.04 -0.22 12.41
CA GLY A 230 2.22 1.06 13.08
C GLY A 230 1.25 1.27 14.24
N ALA A 231 1.63 2.07 15.26
CA ALA A 231 0.78 2.38 16.41
C ALA A 231 -0.64 2.89 16.05
N PRO A 232 -0.83 3.72 14.99
CA PRO A 232 -2.17 4.13 14.59
C PRO A 232 -3.10 2.98 14.15
N VAL A 233 -2.54 1.89 13.63
CA VAL A 233 -3.34 0.70 13.28
C VAL A 233 -3.88 0.05 14.54
N TRP A 234 -3.06 -0.08 15.58
CA TRP A 234 -3.51 -0.59 16.87
C TRP A 234 -4.68 0.22 17.44
N SER A 235 -4.50 1.54 17.55
CA SER A 235 -5.55 2.43 18.08
C SER A 235 -6.85 2.37 17.26
N TYR A 236 -6.74 2.20 15.94
CA TYR A 236 -7.89 2.03 15.07
C TYR A 236 -8.62 0.71 15.34
N LEU A 237 -7.89 -0.39 15.37
CA LEU A 237 -8.49 -1.71 15.60
C LEU A 237 -9.14 -1.83 16.98
N GLU A 238 -8.53 -1.26 18.02
CA GLU A 238 -9.08 -1.24 19.37
C GLU A 238 -10.48 -0.62 19.44
N THR A 239 -10.74 0.36 18.58
CA THR A 239 -12.02 1.10 18.57
C THR A 239 -12.98 0.66 17.47
N GLN A 240 -12.50 -0.01 16.42
CA GLN A 240 -13.27 -0.27 15.21
C GLN A 240 -13.49 -1.77 14.95
N THR A 241 -13.08 -2.66 15.83
CA THR A 241 -13.35 -4.10 15.70
C THR A 241 -14.17 -4.62 16.88
N ALA A 242 -15.01 -5.62 16.64
CA ALA A 242 -15.72 -6.32 17.71
C ALA A 242 -14.85 -7.45 18.31
N CYS A 243 -13.94 -8.00 17.54
CA CYS A 243 -13.04 -9.07 17.98
C CYS A 243 -11.90 -8.52 18.86
N ARG A 244 -11.27 -9.42 19.62
CA ARG A 244 -9.98 -9.12 20.28
C ARG A 244 -8.86 -9.15 19.24
N VAL A 245 -7.85 -8.30 19.40
CA VAL A 245 -6.71 -8.24 18.49
C VAL A 245 -5.42 -8.55 19.23
N ARG A 246 -4.65 -9.52 18.72
CA ARG A 246 -3.25 -9.73 19.11
C ARG A 246 -2.35 -9.11 18.05
N MET A 247 -1.55 -8.15 18.47
CA MET A 247 -0.66 -7.45 17.54
C MET A 247 0.80 -7.74 17.87
N LEU A 248 1.52 -8.19 16.85
CA LEU A 248 2.96 -8.45 16.88
C LEU A 248 3.64 -7.48 15.91
N ALA A 249 3.97 -6.28 16.42
CA ALA A 249 4.55 -5.19 15.63
C ALA A 249 6.07 -5.29 15.60
N GLU A 250 6.65 -5.55 14.43
CA GLU A 250 8.07 -5.78 14.24
C GLU A 250 8.59 -5.04 13.00
N GLU A 251 9.86 -4.63 13.02
CA GLU A 251 10.64 -4.16 11.85
C GLU A 251 9.97 -3.04 11.03
N ARG A 252 9.19 -2.18 11.65
CA ARG A 252 8.66 -0.99 10.98
C ARG A 252 9.80 -0.14 10.41
N GLY A 253 9.70 0.23 9.14
CA GLY A 253 10.75 0.96 8.44
C GLY A 253 11.93 0.09 7.99
N MET A 254 11.82 -1.23 8.02
CA MET A 254 12.85 -2.19 7.65
C MET A 254 13.51 -1.88 6.30
N GLN A 255 12.72 -1.61 5.27
CA GLN A 255 13.19 -1.30 3.93
C GLN A 255 13.91 0.07 3.88
N ALA A 256 13.30 1.11 4.44
CA ALA A 256 13.88 2.45 4.46
C ALA A 256 15.23 2.50 5.21
N ALA A 257 15.43 1.61 6.18
CA ALA A 257 16.68 1.45 6.92
C ALA A 257 17.64 0.41 6.31
N GLY A 258 17.29 -0.20 5.17
CA GLY A 258 18.09 -1.24 4.51
C GLY A 258 18.33 -2.48 5.37
N ARG A 259 17.48 -2.73 6.37
CA ARG A 259 17.67 -3.84 7.33
C ARG A 259 17.36 -5.19 6.72
N ASP A 260 16.44 -5.23 5.78
CA ASP A 260 16.11 -6.41 4.97
C ASP A 260 17.30 -6.87 4.12
N VAL A 261 17.90 -5.95 3.35
CA VAL A 261 19.04 -6.26 2.47
C VAL A 261 20.35 -6.47 3.24
N SER A 262 20.53 -5.80 4.39
CA SER A 262 21.74 -5.95 5.23
C SER A 262 21.73 -7.18 6.15
N GLY A 263 20.63 -7.97 6.15
CA GLY A 263 20.49 -9.13 7.03
C GLY A 263 20.36 -8.77 8.51
N LYS A 264 19.96 -7.54 8.83
CA LYS A 264 19.78 -7.04 10.20
C LYS A 264 18.34 -7.15 10.71
N ALA A 265 17.39 -7.50 9.86
CA ALA A 265 16.01 -7.71 10.28
C ALA A 265 15.91 -8.86 11.29
N ARG A 266 15.12 -8.66 12.36
CA ARG A 266 14.90 -9.66 13.41
C ARG A 266 13.42 -9.72 13.76
N SER A 267 12.90 -10.92 13.94
CA SER A 267 11.50 -11.18 14.24
C SER A 267 11.40 -12.26 15.33
N ALA A 268 10.59 -12.00 16.35
CA ALA A 268 10.26 -13.00 17.37
C ALA A 268 9.52 -14.18 16.73
N LEU A 269 8.61 -13.89 15.78
CA LEU A 269 7.95 -14.94 14.99
C LEU A 269 8.94 -15.71 14.11
N GLY A 270 9.96 -15.03 13.59
CA GLY A 270 11.03 -15.66 12.82
C GLY A 270 11.87 -16.62 13.64
N PHE A 271 12.20 -16.26 14.88
CA PHE A 271 12.87 -17.18 15.82
C PHE A 271 11.99 -18.38 16.14
N LEU A 272 10.71 -18.16 16.44
CA LEU A 272 9.77 -19.26 16.68
C LEU A 272 9.66 -20.17 15.46
N TYR A 273 9.50 -19.61 14.26
CA TYR A 273 9.42 -20.37 13.01
C TYR A 273 10.66 -21.25 12.80
N ALA A 274 11.86 -20.69 13.02
CA ALA A 274 13.11 -21.40 12.86
C ALA A 274 13.25 -22.58 13.86
N GLU A 275 12.70 -22.43 15.06
CA GLU A 275 12.75 -23.45 16.11
C GLU A 275 11.76 -24.60 15.86
N VAL A 276 10.50 -24.28 15.50
CA VAL A 276 9.44 -25.30 15.46
C VAL A 276 9.12 -25.81 14.05
N GLY A 277 9.57 -25.11 12.99
CA GLY A 277 9.27 -25.43 11.61
C GLY A 277 7.88 -24.94 11.15
N PRO A 278 7.59 -25.08 9.83
CA PRO A 278 6.41 -24.43 9.21
C PRO A 278 5.06 -24.90 9.77
N ASP A 279 4.83 -26.20 9.87
CA ASP A 279 3.53 -26.75 10.28
C ASP A 279 3.22 -26.42 11.74
N ALA A 280 4.20 -26.62 12.63
CA ALA A 280 4.03 -26.32 14.05
C ALA A 280 3.91 -24.82 14.29
N PHE A 281 4.55 -23.97 13.48
CA PHE A 281 4.40 -22.52 13.56
C PHE A 281 2.94 -22.11 13.35
N PHE A 282 2.29 -22.52 12.26
CA PHE A 282 0.91 -22.17 12.01
C PHE A 282 -0.06 -22.84 13.00
N ALA A 283 0.25 -24.03 13.50
CA ALA A 283 -0.52 -24.63 14.59
C ALA A 283 -0.47 -23.77 15.86
N ARG A 284 0.71 -23.23 16.23
CA ARG A 284 0.84 -22.31 17.37
C ARG A 284 0.11 -20.97 17.12
N MET A 285 0.12 -20.47 15.90
CA MET A 285 -0.66 -19.25 15.58
C MET A 285 -2.18 -19.49 15.75
N ALA A 286 -2.65 -20.69 15.45
CA ALA A 286 -4.05 -21.07 15.69
C ALA A 286 -4.43 -21.21 17.18
N GLU A 287 -3.46 -21.41 18.08
CA GLU A 287 -3.68 -21.31 19.53
C GLU A 287 -3.80 -19.86 20.02
N LEU A 288 -3.32 -18.89 19.22
CA LEU A 288 -3.31 -17.46 19.55
C LEU A 288 -4.51 -16.70 19.01
N GLY A 289 -5.22 -17.24 18.02
CA GLY A 289 -6.38 -16.56 17.46
C GLY A 289 -7.14 -17.38 16.42
N ASP A 290 -8.30 -16.88 16.03
CA ASP A 290 -9.23 -17.51 15.08
C ASP A 290 -8.92 -17.15 13.62
N GLY A 291 -8.00 -16.22 13.39
CA GLY A 291 -7.53 -15.80 12.06
C GLY A 291 -6.26 -14.97 12.13
N MET A 292 -5.52 -14.88 11.02
CA MET A 292 -4.22 -14.20 10.98
C MET A 292 -4.03 -13.37 9.71
N LEU A 293 -3.55 -12.12 9.89
CA LEU A 293 -2.94 -11.32 8.83
C LEU A 293 -1.44 -11.24 9.07
N LEU A 294 -0.64 -11.64 8.09
CA LEU A 294 0.81 -11.73 8.23
C LEU A 294 1.55 -10.99 7.11
N ASP A 295 2.29 -9.94 7.47
CA ASP A 295 3.33 -9.38 6.60
C ASP A 295 4.51 -10.36 6.56
N SER A 296 4.45 -11.30 5.64
CA SER A 296 5.44 -12.38 5.48
C SER A 296 6.85 -11.88 5.17
N ARG A 297 6.98 -10.63 4.68
CA ARG A 297 8.28 -10.04 4.29
C ARG A 297 9.22 -9.85 5.49
N VAL A 298 8.66 -9.65 6.68
CA VAL A 298 9.45 -9.59 7.93
C VAL A 298 10.06 -10.94 8.25
N LEU A 299 9.26 -12.02 8.14
CA LEU A 299 9.76 -13.39 8.33
C LEU A 299 10.83 -13.73 7.30
N PHE A 300 10.57 -13.46 6.02
CA PHE A 300 11.52 -13.73 4.94
C PHE A 300 12.85 -13.00 5.16
N ALA A 301 12.81 -11.72 5.54
CA ALA A 301 14.01 -10.96 5.84
C ALA A 301 14.78 -11.50 7.04
N HIS A 302 14.09 -11.91 8.12
CA HIS A 302 14.70 -12.52 9.30
C HIS A 302 15.40 -13.84 8.96
N LEU A 303 14.76 -14.69 8.15
CA LEU A 303 15.26 -16.00 7.75
C LEU A 303 16.30 -15.92 6.62
N GLY A 304 16.58 -14.74 6.11
CA GLY A 304 17.50 -14.53 5.01
C GLY A 304 16.96 -14.96 3.65
N TRP A 305 15.67 -15.22 3.54
CA TRP A 305 15.03 -15.60 2.28
C TRP A 305 14.81 -14.36 1.42
N ARG A 306 15.08 -14.49 0.12
CA ARG A 306 14.99 -13.38 -0.84
C ARG A 306 14.21 -13.78 -2.09
N PRO A 307 12.96 -14.25 -1.97
CA PRO A 307 12.15 -14.56 -3.14
C PRO A 307 11.93 -13.29 -3.97
N GLY A 308 11.96 -13.45 -5.28
CA GLY A 308 11.59 -12.39 -6.21
C GLY A 308 10.11 -11.98 -6.09
N PRO A 309 9.69 -10.86 -6.72
CA PRO A 309 8.30 -10.41 -6.64
C PRO A 309 7.29 -11.50 -7.03
N ALA A 310 7.54 -12.21 -8.12
CA ALA A 310 6.67 -13.29 -8.61
C ALA A 310 6.45 -14.41 -7.56
N GLU A 311 7.52 -14.84 -6.86
CA GLU A 311 7.40 -15.86 -5.83
C GLU A 311 6.73 -15.34 -4.55
N ARG A 312 6.96 -14.06 -4.19
CA ARG A 312 6.24 -13.43 -3.09
C ARG A 312 4.73 -13.38 -3.38
N PHE A 313 4.35 -13.00 -4.58
CA PHE A 313 2.95 -12.97 -4.99
C PHE A 313 2.35 -14.37 -5.10
N ALA A 314 3.12 -15.36 -5.57
CA ALA A 314 2.69 -16.76 -5.53
C ALA A 314 2.44 -17.24 -4.09
N SER A 315 3.28 -16.83 -3.13
CA SER A 315 3.08 -17.13 -1.72
C SER A 315 1.82 -16.45 -1.17
N ASP A 316 1.60 -15.16 -1.48
CA ASP A 316 0.40 -14.43 -1.06
C ASP A 316 -0.89 -15.07 -1.62
N LEU A 317 -0.80 -15.70 -2.79
CA LEU A 317 -1.89 -16.42 -3.47
C LEU A 317 -2.01 -17.90 -3.07
N PHE A 318 -1.16 -18.39 -2.18
CA PHE A 318 -1.08 -19.82 -1.84
C PHE A 318 -0.82 -20.72 -3.05
N SER A 319 -0.22 -20.20 -4.10
CA SER A 319 0.13 -20.92 -5.34
C SER A 319 1.44 -21.71 -5.16
N VAL A 320 1.42 -22.73 -4.30
CA VAL A 320 2.59 -23.50 -3.84
C VAL A 320 3.44 -24.01 -5.03
N ASN A 321 2.78 -24.48 -6.08
CA ASN A 321 3.45 -25.04 -7.25
C ASN A 321 4.19 -24.00 -8.12
N ALA A 322 3.90 -22.73 -7.96
CA ALA A 322 4.56 -21.65 -8.67
C ALA A 322 5.82 -21.12 -7.94
N ILE A 323 6.14 -21.67 -6.77
CA ILE A 323 7.28 -21.26 -5.95
C ILE A 323 8.43 -22.23 -6.17
N THR A 324 9.60 -21.74 -6.55
CA THR A 324 10.80 -22.55 -6.79
C THR A 324 11.64 -22.72 -5.52
N ASP A 325 11.72 -21.68 -4.68
CA ASP A 325 12.44 -21.73 -3.40
C ASP A 325 11.77 -22.75 -2.46
N PRO A 326 12.48 -23.81 -2.02
CA PRO A 326 11.91 -24.88 -1.19
C PRO A 326 11.42 -24.38 0.17
N ALA A 327 12.09 -23.40 0.78
CA ALA A 327 11.74 -22.88 2.09
C ALA A 327 10.47 -22.01 2.01
N VAL A 328 10.38 -21.13 1.01
CA VAL A 328 9.18 -20.32 0.76
C VAL A 328 8.00 -21.21 0.37
N ARG A 329 8.25 -22.29 -0.40
CA ARG A 329 7.24 -23.28 -0.76
C ARG A 329 6.69 -24.00 0.47
N ALA A 330 7.55 -24.47 1.36
CA ALA A 330 7.15 -25.15 2.61
C ALA A 330 6.36 -24.20 3.53
N PHE A 331 6.82 -22.96 3.70
CA PHE A 331 6.09 -21.92 4.42
C PHE A 331 4.68 -21.71 3.86
N THR A 332 4.60 -21.55 2.53
CA THR A 332 3.32 -21.28 1.86
C THR A 332 2.35 -22.45 1.96
N ALA A 333 2.87 -23.69 1.82
CA ALA A 333 2.06 -24.91 1.97
C ALA A 333 1.49 -25.03 3.39
N ALA A 334 2.31 -24.79 4.41
CA ALA A 334 1.87 -24.82 5.81
C ALA A 334 0.85 -23.70 6.12
N ALA A 335 1.06 -22.48 5.57
CA ALA A 335 0.09 -21.39 5.69
C ALA A 335 -1.25 -21.71 5.02
N ALA A 336 -1.20 -22.41 3.87
CA ALA A 336 -2.41 -22.86 3.16
C ALA A 336 -3.21 -23.90 3.97
N ALA A 337 -2.50 -24.80 4.66
CA ALA A 337 -3.05 -25.88 5.48
C ALA A 337 -3.35 -25.47 6.94
N ALA A 338 -3.10 -24.21 7.30
CA ALA A 338 -3.30 -23.73 8.67
C ALA A 338 -4.74 -23.98 9.16
N PRO A 339 -4.94 -24.33 10.45
CA PRO A 339 -6.29 -24.57 11.01
C PRO A 339 -7.19 -23.34 11.04
N ILE A 340 -6.61 -22.14 10.86
CA ILE A 340 -7.31 -20.85 10.84
C ILE A 340 -7.10 -20.18 9.48
N PRO A 341 -7.98 -19.28 9.05
CA PRO A 341 -7.75 -18.47 7.86
C PRO A 341 -6.53 -17.57 8.06
N VAL A 342 -5.54 -17.75 7.19
CA VAL A 342 -4.35 -16.90 7.12
C VAL A 342 -4.42 -16.08 5.84
N LEU A 343 -4.11 -14.79 5.91
CA LEU A 343 -3.88 -13.94 4.75
C LEU A 343 -2.42 -13.47 4.78
N LEU A 344 -1.72 -13.71 3.68
CA LEU A 344 -0.32 -13.33 3.49
C LEU A 344 -0.24 -12.07 2.62
N GLY A 345 0.75 -11.21 2.90
CA GLY A 345 0.96 -10.00 2.11
C GLY A 345 2.20 -9.23 2.54
N GLY A 346 2.27 -7.97 2.11
CA GLY A 346 3.29 -7.01 2.51
C GLY A 346 2.87 -6.11 3.66
N GLN A 347 3.57 -4.98 3.80
CA GLN A 347 3.25 -3.97 4.83
C GLN A 347 1.84 -3.39 4.65
N THR A 348 1.39 -3.23 3.42
CA THR A 348 0.06 -2.71 3.09
C THR A 348 -1.04 -3.53 3.71
N LEU A 349 -0.91 -4.87 3.73
CA LEU A 349 -1.86 -5.79 4.36
C LEU A 349 -2.14 -5.46 5.83
N VAL A 350 -1.09 -5.14 6.59
CA VAL A 350 -1.18 -4.83 8.03
C VAL A 350 -1.25 -3.32 8.31
N SER A 351 -1.59 -2.53 7.29
CA SER A 351 -1.80 -1.08 7.37
C SER A 351 -3.05 -0.66 6.59
N GLY A 352 -2.95 -0.02 5.44
CA GLY A 352 -4.08 0.51 4.68
C GLY A 352 -5.12 -0.54 4.28
N VAL A 353 -4.69 -1.75 3.93
CA VAL A 353 -5.60 -2.85 3.58
C VAL A 353 -6.42 -3.30 4.78
N LEU A 354 -5.82 -3.35 5.97
CA LEU A 354 -6.56 -3.69 7.18
C LEU A 354 -7.64 -2.65 7.52
N TRP A 355 -7.37 -1.36 7.31
CA TRP A 355 -8.38 -0.30 7.40
C TRP A 355 -9.51 -0.55 6.39
N THR A 356 -9.17 -0.88 5.15
CA THR A 356 -10.13 -1.20 4.08
C THR A 356 -10.98 -2.42 4.42
N MET A 357 -10.38 -3.46 5.04
CA MET A 357 -11.12 -4.64 5.50
C MET A 357 -12.12 -4.32 6.60
N VAL A 358 -11.74 -3.49 7.56
CA VAL A 358 -12.62 -3.08 8.67
C VAL A 358 -13.79 -2.26 8.13
N ASP A 359 -13.54 -1.26 7.29
CA ASP A 359 -14.59 -0.44 6.67
C ASP A 359 -15.56 -1.33 5.86
N ALA A 360 -15.02 -2.24 5.05
CA ALA A 360 -15.84 -3.16 4.26
C ALA A 360 -16.63 -4.14 5.13
N ALA A 361 -16.05 -4.64 6.23
CA ALA A 361 -16.71 -5.56 7.13
C ALA A 361 -17.95 -4.93 7.79
N TRP A 362 -17.88 -3.66 8.17
CA TRP A 362 -19.00 -2.94 8.79
C TRP A 362 -20.01 -2.41 7.78
N SER A 363 -19.68 -2.28 6.51
CA SER A 363 -20.60 -1.76 5.49
C SER A 363 -21.88 -2.58 5.29
N GLY A 364 -21.90 -3.84 5.74
CA GLY A 364 -23.09 -4.71 5.73
C GLY A 364 -24.00 -4.57 6.96
N PHE A 365 -23.64 -3.75 7.95
CA PHE A 365 -24.42 -3.53 9.17
C PHE A 365 -25.14 -2.18 9.11
N PRO A 366 -26.39 -2.08 9.64
CA PRO A 366 -27.05 -0.80 9.76
C PRO A 366 -26.25 0.12 10.70
N GLU A 367 -26.18 1.41 10.37
CA GLU A 367 -25.58 2.39 11.29
C GLU A 367 -26.25 2.30 12.67
N PRO A 368 -25.46 2.33 13.77
CA PRO A 368 -26.05 2.39 15.10
C PRO A 368 -26.95 3.63 15.19
N ALA A 369 -28.18 3.45 15.63
CA ALA A 369 -29.09 4.55 15.87
C ALA A 369 -28.41 5.51 16.88
N THR A 370 -28.13 6.74 16.41
CA THR A 370 -27.58 7.84 17.22
C THR A 370 -28.53 8.32 18.29
#